data_f6268aa4f02a83d8f83980e89e251163
#
_entry.id   f6268aa4f02a83d8f83980e89e251163
#
_cell.length_a   1.000
_cell.length_b   1.000
_cell.length_c   1.000
_cell.angle_alpha   90.00
_cell.angle_beta   90.00
_cell.angle_gamma   90.00
#
_symmetry.space_group_name_H-M   'P 1'
#
loop_
_entity.id
_entity.type
_entity.pdbx_description
1 polymer ?
#
loop_
_entity_poly.entity_id
_entity_poly.type
_entity_poly.pdbx_seq_one_letter_code
_entity_poly.pdbx_strand_id
1 'polypeptide(L)'
;VGFNGVFSNSTQVLPQNKAWQQAFNAPGIYPVYDPANDNTFPDKYASPDAVGFTANFYNPVATANYYDSQNENYQVLTNFYAQFQLLPEKLNFRTSYSYDYSAIRGREYIAPYYVSSWQQQAVSELTKKDTNYYNYIWDNILTYNNQWGKHNFGAMLGYSMRQQQYRYMWGKANNVPEGKDE
;
A
#
# COMPACT_ATOMS: atom_id res chain seq x y z
N VAL A 1 -9.78 26.56 20.89
CA VAL A 1 -10.20 25.27 20.35
C VAL A 1 -9.94 25.25 18.87
N GLY A 2 -9.42 24.16 18.34
CA GLY A 2 -9.19 24.00 16.90
C GLY A 2 -9.34 22.56 16.47
N PHE A 3 -9.57 22.42 15.15
CA PHE A 3 -9.69 21.15 14.46
C PHE A 3 -8.93 21.23 13.15
N ASN A 4 -8.13 20.21 12.86
CA ASN A 4 -7.50 20.01 11.57
C ASN A 4 -7.82 18.60 11.09
N GLY A 5 -8.17 18.46 9.82
CA GLY A 5 -8.45 17.15 9.23
C GLY A 5 -7.97 17.09 7.79
N VAL A 6 -7.41 15.95 7.41
CA VAL A 6 -7.02 15.62 6.04
C VAL A 6 -7.59 14.25 5.70
N PHE A 7 -8.19 14.17 4.55
CA PHE A 7 -8.63 12.91 3.94
C PHE A 7 -7.88 12.74 2.62
N SER A 8 -7.35 11.55 2.41
CA SER A 8 -6.67 11.18 1.17
C SER A 8 -7.17 9.83 0.69
N ASN A 9 -7.40 9.72 -0.60
CA ASN A 9 -7.68 8.48 -1.30
C ASN A 9 -6.80 8.40 -2.54
N SER A 10 -6.16 7.27 -2.77
CA SER A 10 -5.33 7.03 -3.95
C SER A 10 -5.40 5.57 -4.36
N THR A 11 -5.47 5.35 -5.67
CA THR A 11 -5.35 4.03 -6.28
C THR A 11 -3.99 3.91 -6.94
N GLN A 12 -3.28 2.85 -6.66
CA GLN A 12 -1.98 2.54 -7.24
C GLN A 12 -2.04 1.21 -7.96
N VAL A 13 -1.77 1.22 -9.26
CA VAL A 13 -1.55 -0.01 -10.05
C VAL A 13 -0.12 -0.48 -9.81
N LEU A 14 0.02 -1.72 -9.42
CA LEU A 14 1.31 -2.32 -9.12
C LEU A 14 1.73 -3.25 -10.25
N PRO A 15 2.89 -3.01 -10.89
CA PRO A 15 3.46 -3.98 -11.80
C PRO A 15 3.91 -5.21 -11.01
N GLN A 16 3.88 -6.38 -11.65
CA GLN A 16 4.49 -7.55 -11.05
C GLN A 16 6.00 -7.31 -10.87
N ASN A 17 6.50 -7.50 -9.65
CA ASN A 17 7.91 -7.23 -9.31
C ASN A 17 8.92 -7.99 -10.19
N LYS A 18 8.54 -9.17 -10.69
CA LYS A 18 9.42 -9.99 -11.54
C LYS A 18 9.47 -9.51 -13.02
N ALA A 19 8.47 -8.75 -13.49
CA ALA A 19 8.42 -8.32 -14.89
C ALA A 19 9.66 -7.50 -15.29
N TRP A 20 10.12 -6.59 -14.43
CA TRP A 20 11.35 -5.80 -14.66
C TRP A 20 12.60 -6.68 -14.68
N GLN A 21 12.73 -7.60 -13.74
CA GLN A 21 13.86 -8.54 -13.72
C GLN A 21 13.85 -9.45 -14.94
N GLN A 22 12.68 -9.91 -15.36
CA GLN A 22 12.50 -10.73 -16.54
C GLN A 22 12.88 -9.95 -17.81
N ALA A 23 12.45 -8.68 -17.92
CA ALA A 23 12.79 -7.82 -19.04
C ALA A 23 14.31 -7.57 -19.15
N PHE A 24 14.98 -7.40 -18.01
CA PHE A 24 16.42 -7.22 -17.96
C PHE A 24 17.20 -8.49 -18.36
N ASN A 25 16.66 -9.67 -18.00
CA ASN A 25 17.29 -10.97 -18.27
C ASN A 25 16.96 -11.50 -19.68
N ALA A 26 15.91 -10.99 -20.34
CA ALA A 26 15.53 -11.44 -21.66
C ALA A 26 16.57 -10.96 -22.70
N PRO A 27 17.04 -11.83 -23.61
CA PRO A 27 17.90 -11.41 -24.70
C PRO A 27 17.21 -10.39 -25.60
N GLY A 28 17.92 -9.34 -26.04
CA GLY A 28 17.35 -8.28 -26.87
C GLY A 28 16.83 -8.72 -28.26
N ILE A 29 17.19 -9.91 -28.70
CA ILE A 29 16.71 -10.55 -29.94
C ILE A 29 15.49 -11.45 -29.71
N TYR A 30 15.02 -11.60 -28.45
CA TYR A 30 13.88 -12.44 -28.11
C TYR A 30 12.58 -11.75 -28.54
N PRO A 31 11.78 -12.38 -29.42
CA PRO A 31 10.54 -11.78 -29.87
C PRO A 31 9.49 -11.80 -28.75
N VAL A 32 8.63 -10.78 -28.70
CA VAL A 32 7.51 -10.72 -27.77
C VAL A 32 6.42 -11.72 -28.18
N TYR A 33 6.12 -11.80 -29.47
CA TYR A 33 5.07 -12.63 -30.02
C TYR A 33 5.61 -13.66 -31.01
N ASP A 34 4.96 -14.81 -31.06
CA ASP A 34 5.19 -15.86 -32.07
C ASP A 34 3.83 -16.36 -32.60
N PRO A 35 3.33 -15.76 -33.68
CA PRO A 35 2.03 -16.13 -34.26
C PRO A 35 1.93 -17.60 -34.71
N ALA A 36 3.07 -18.23 -34.99
CA ALA A 36 3.13 -19.62 -35.43
C ALA A 36 3.06 -20.63 -34.28
N ASN A 37 3.20 -20.19 -33.02
CA ASN A 37 3.15 -21.06 -31.85
C ASN A 37 1.72 -21.25 -31.36
N ASP A 38 1.12 -22.40 -31.67
CA ASP A 38 -0.22 -22.75 -31.23
C ASP A 38 -0.30 -23.29 -29.79
N ASN A 39 0.84 -23.49 -29.15
CA ASN A 39 0.87 -24.02 -27.77
C ASN A 39 0.64 -22.93 -26.71
N THR A 40 0.78 -21.63 -27.07
CA THR A 40 0.57 -20.53 -26.13
C THR A 40 -0.87 -20.02 -26.17
N PHE A 41 -1.42 -19.67 -24.98
CA PHE A 41 -2.77 -19.13 -24.86
C PHE A 41 -2.86 -18.12 -23.69
N PRO A 42 -3.85 -17.23 -23.68
CA PRO A 42 -4.83 -16.94 -24.75
C PRO A 42 -4.20 -16.19 -25.91
N ASP A 43 -3.07 -15.54 -25.67
CA ASP A 43 -2.33 -14.76 -26.65
C ASP A 43 -1.12 -15.52 -27.20
N LYS A 44 -0.66 -15.13 -28.38
CA LYS A 44 0.48 -15.74 -29.05
C LYS A 44 1.82 -15.15 -28.61
N TYR A 45 2.09 -15.18 -27.31
CA TYR A 45 3.40 -14.80 -26.78
C TYR A 45 4.45 -15.82 -27.17
N ALA A 46 5.66 -15.33 -27.51
CA ALA A 46 6.77 -16.21 -27.83
C ALA A 46 7.18 -17.01 -26.59
N SER A 47 7.35 -18.34 -26.80
CA SER A 47 7.98 -19.21 -25.82
C SER A 47 9.46 -19.32 -26.10
N PRO A 48 10.35 -19.28 -25.10
CA PRO A 48 11.80 -19.43 -25.30
C PRO A 48 12.16 -20.67 -26.11
N ASP A 49 11.54 -21.80 -25.77
CA ASP A 49 11.83 -23.09 -26.43
C ASP A 49 11.42 -23.10 -27.90
N ALA A 50 10.27 -22.48 -28.24
CA ALA A 50 9.76 -22.45 -29.61
C ALA A 50 10.62 -21.60 -30.56
N VAL A 51 11.29 -20.57 -30.02
CA VAL A 51 12.15 -19.67 -30.80
C VAL A 51 13.66 -20.02 -30.69
N GLY A 52 13.97 -21.21 -30.16
CA GLY A 52 15.31 -21.77 -30.18
C GLY A 52 16.24 -21.34 -29.02
N PHE A 53 15.68 -20.78 -27.96
CA PHE A 53 16.46 -20.50 -26.75
C PHE A 53 16.38 -21.69 -25.78
N THR A 54 17.52 -22.10 -25.27
CA THR A 54 17.61 -23.21 -24.29
C THR A 54 17.62 -22.71 -22.85
N ALA A 55 17.66 -21.40 -22.61
CA ALA A 55 17.70 -20.81 -21.28
C ALA A 55 16.28 -20.58 -20.75
N ASN A 56 16.11 -20.83 -19.44
CA ASN A 56 14.86 -20.62 -18.73
C ASN A 56 14.68 -19.11 -18.40
N PHE A 57 14.19 -18.36 -19.34
CA PHE A 57 13.73 -16.99 -19.08
C PHE A 57 12.24 -16.84 -19.41
N TYR A 58 11.66 -15.77 -18.95
CA TYR A 58 10.23 -15.51 -19.07
C TYR A 58 9.99 -14.44 -20.14
N ASN A 59 8.83 -14.47 -20.76
CA ASN A 59 8.32 -13.37 -21.56
C ASN A 59 7.81 -12.27 -20.60
N PRO A 60 8.49 -11.12 -20.49
CA PRO A 60 8.13 -10.09 -19.52
C PRO A 60 6.80 -9.40 -19.85
N VAL A 61 6.46 -9.32 -21.14
CA VAL A 61 5.21 -8.71 -21.59
C VAL A 61 4.02 -9.59 -21.23
N ALA A 62 4.15 -10.91 -21.41
CA ALA A 62 3.13 -11.86 -20.96
C ALA A 62 2.93 -11.77 -19.45
N THR A 63 4.00 -11.72 -18.66
CA THR A 63 3.92 -11.54 -17.21
C THR A 63 3.16 -10.27 -16.83
N ALA A 64 3.42 -9.16 -17.53
CA ALA A 64 2.77 -7.89 -17.25
C ALA A 64 1.28 -7.90 -17.62
N ASN A 65 0.89 -8.59 -18.71
CA ASN A 65 -0.48 -8.59 -19.21
C ASN A 65 -1.42 -9.52 -18.42
N TYR A 66 -0.91 -10.62 -17.89
CA TYR A 66 -1.74 -11.57 -17.15
C TYR A 66 -1.77 -11.34 -15.65
N TYR A 67 -1.09 -10.31 -15.20
CA TYR A 67 -1.02 -9.91 -13.80
C TYR A 67 -1.65 -8.54 -13.62
N ASP A 68 -2.80 -8.50 -12.98
CA ASP A 68 -3.48 -7.27 -12.62
C ASP A 68 -3.44 -7.10 -11.10
N SER A 69 -2.80 -6.02 -10.63
CA SER A 69 -2.66 -5.75 -9.21
C SER A 69 -2.84 -4.27 -8.94
N GLN A 70 -3.67 -3.97 -7.96
CA GLN A 70 -3.89 -2.61 -7.50
C GLN A 70 -4.02 -2.54 -5.99
N ASN A 71 -3.58 -1.42 -5.45
CA ASN A 71 -3.82 -1.04 -4.07
C ASN A 71 -4.66 0.24 -4.02
N GLU A 72 -5.71 0.22 -3.22
CA GLU A 72 -6.45 1.40 -2.82
C GLU A 72 -6.01 1.82 -1.42
N ASN A 73 -5.55 3.05 -1.30
CA ASN A 73 -5.08 3.61 -0.04
C ASN A 73 -6.04 4.70 0.43
N TYR A 74 -6.56 4.53 1.61
CA TYR A 74 -7.42 5.50 2.30
C TYR A 74 -6.68 6.00 3.54
N GLN A 75 -6.62 7.31 3.72
CA GLN A 75 -6.02 7.89 4.92
C GLN A 75 -6.89 9.01 5.47
N VAL A 76 -7.10 8.98 6.77
CA VAL A 76 -7.81 10.01 7.53
C VAL A 76 -6.91 10.45 8.67
N LEU A 77 -6.45 11.69 8.61
CA LEU A 77 -5.68 12.33 9.67
C LEU A 77 -6.54 13.40 10.31
N THR A 78 -6.75 13.32 11.62
CA THR A 78 -7.50 14.34 12.35
C THR A 78 -6.75 14.75 13.62
N ASN A 79 -6.86 16.01 13.96
CA ASN A 79 -6.34 16.55 15.20
C ASN A 79 -7.33 17.54 15.80
N PHE A 80 -7.75 17.28 17.01
CA PHE A 80 -8.53 18.19 17.85
C PHE A 80 -7.63 18.73 18.94
N TYR A 81 -7.72 20.02 19.21
CA TYR A 81 -7.04 20.59 20.35
C TYR A 81 -7.90 21.64 21.06
N ALA A 82 -7.72 21.70 22.36
CA ALA A 82 -8.27 22.75 23.18
C ALA A 82 -7.16 23.34 24.07
N GLN A 83 -7.16 24.64 24.22
CA GLN A 83 -6.25 25.34 25.10
C GLN A 83 -7.08 26.19 26.07
N PHE A 84 -6.75 26.06 27.33
CA PHE A 84 -7.40 26.76 28.45
C PHE A 84 -6.37 27.58 29.19
N GLN A 85 -6.66 28.84 29.38
CA GLN A 85 -5.88 29.73 30.22
C GLN A 85 -6.46 29.63 31.62
N LEU A 86 -5.84 28.80 32.48
CA LEU A 86 -6.32 28.55 33.85
C LEU A 86 -6.03 29.68 34.78
N LEU A 87 -4.86 30.36 34.59
CA LEU A 87 -4.52 31.62 35.24
C LEU A 87 -4.06 32.58 34.14
N PRO A 88 -4.60 33.80 34.08
CA PRO A 88 -4.20 34.78 33.07
C PRO A 88 -2.69 34.95 33.03
N GLU A 89 -2.12 34.87 31.81
CA GLU A 89 -0.70 35.01 31.49
C GLU A 89 0.28 34.06 32.19
N LYS A 90 -0.20 33.22 33.13
CA LYS A 90 0.67 32.36 33.94
C LYS A 90 0.51 30.88 33.72
N LEU A 91 -0.72 30.38 33.69
CA LEU A 91 -0.97 28.94 33.64
C LEU A 91 -1.87 28.57 32.46
N ASN A 92 -1.31 27.83 31.53
CA ASN A 92 -1.99 27.36 30.33
C ASN A 92 -2.05 25.82 30.34
N PHE A 93 -3.22 25.28 30.06
CA PHE A 93 -3.43 23.86 29.82
C PHE A 93 -3.84 23.64 28.37
N ARG A 94 -3.10 22.77 27.67
CA ARG A 94 -3.42 22.35 26.31
C ARG A 94 -3.64 20.85 26.30
N THR A 95 -4.76 20.42 25.75
CA THR A 95 -5.04 19.03 25.43
C THR A 95 -5.20 18.89 23.92
N SER A 96 -4.64 17.83 23.33
CA SER A 96 -4.81 17.52 21.91
C SER A 96 -5.01 16.02 21.71
N TYR A 97 -5.95 15.68 20.83
CA TYR A 97 -6.24 14.33 20.44
C TYR A 97 -6.09 14.19 18.94
N SER A 98 -5.17 13.31 18.54
CA SER A 98 -4.88 13.00 17.15
C SER A 98 -5.33 11.59 16.83
N TYR A 99 -5.97 11.43 15.69
CA TYR A 99 -6.37 10.15 15.14
C TYR A 99 -5.84 10.04 13.72
N ASP A 100 -5.08 8.97 13.46
CA ASP A 100 -4.57 8.61 12.15
C ASP A 100 -5.09 7.20 11.81
N TYR A 101 -5.92 7.14 10.80
CA TYR A 101 -6.43 5.92 10.23
C TYR A 101 -5.90 5.76 8.81
N SER A 102 -5.31 4.60 8.52
CA SER A 102 -4.89 4.25 7.18
C SER A 102 -5.37 2.83 6.84
N ALA A 103 -6.03 2.70 5.70
CA ALA A 103 -6.48 1.43 5.15
C ALA A 103 -5.85 1.21 3.78
N ILE A 104 -5.27 0.04 3.56
CA ILE A 104 -4.72 -0.39 2.28
C ILE A 104 -5.49 -1.64 1.86
N ARG A 105 -6.20 -1.54 0.75
CA ARG A 105 -6.93 -2.66 0.14
C ARG A 105 -6.20 -3.08 -1.12
N GLY A 106 -5.56 -4.23 -1.05
CA GLY A 106 -4.84 -4.84 -2.16
C GLY A 106 -5.69 -5.88 -2.87
N ARG A 107 -5.66 -5.83 -4.19
CA ARG A 107 -6.22 -6.84 -5.07
C ARG A 107 -5.16 -7.26 -6.08
N GLU A 108 -5.02 -8.56 -6.26
CA GLU A 108 -4.08 -9.18 -7.18
C GLU A 108 -4.83 -10.29 -7.91
N TYR A 109 -4.94 -10.16 -9.23
CA TYR A 109 -5.57 -11.14 -10.09
C TYR A 109 -4.58 -11.65 -11.13
N ILE A 110 -4.52 -12.96 -11.30
CA ILE A 110 -3.72 -13.63 -12.31
C ILE A 110 -4.67 -14.43 -13.19
N ALA A 111 -4.73 -14.05 -14.48
CA ALA A 111 -5.54 -14.79 -15.46
C ALA A 111 -4.91 -16.15 -15.80
N PRO A 112 -5.70 -17.13 -16.27
CA PRO A 112 -5.14 -18.37 -16.82
C PRO A 112 -4.36 -18.09 -18.10
N TYR A 113 -3.13 -18.62 -18.19
CA TYR A 113 -2.33 -18.49 -19.40
C TYR A 113 -1.26 -19.58 -19.48
N TYR A 114 -0.73 -19.78 -20.68
CA TYR A 114 0.40 -20.66 -20.95
C TYR A 114 1.34 -20.00 -21.98
N VAL A 115 2.58 -19.83 -21.62
CA VAL A 115 3.66 -19.39 -22.50
C VAL A 115 4.72 -20.49 -22.62
N SER A 116 5.11 -21.09 -21.50
CA SER A 116 6.05 -22.19 -21.43
C SER A 116 5.80 -23.03 -20.19
N SER A 117 6.50 -24.17 -20.06
CA SER A 117 6.44 -25.01 -18.84
C SER A 117 6.83 -24.26 -17.55
N TRP A 118 7.58 -23.19 -17.67
CA TRP A 118 8.05 -22.35 -16.56
C TRP A 118 7.20 -21.10 -16.33
N GLN A 119 6.45 -20.68 -17.38
CA GLN A 119 5.64 -19.47 -17.35
C GLN A 119 4.21 -19.81 -17.74
N GLN A 120 3.44 -20.21 -16.75
CA GLN A 120 2.05 -20.61 -16.92
C GLN A 120 1.24 -20.41 -15.63
N GLN A 121 -0.06 -20.27 -15.80
CA GLN A 121 -1.06 -20.29 -14.74
C GLN A 121 -2.26 -21.11 -15.25
N ALA A 122 -2.47 -22.29 -14.70
CA ALA A 122 -3.51 -23.21 -15.21
C ALA A 122 -4.93 -22.73 -14.92
N VAL A 123 -5.15 -22.10 -13.78
CA VAL A 123 -6.44 -21.57 -13.34
C VAL A 123 -6.26 -20.14 -12.82
N SER A 124 -7.28 -19.32 -12.94
CA SER A 124 -7.23 -17.97 -12.40
C SER A 124 -7.01 -17.96 -10.89
N GLU A 125 -6.33 -16.96 -10.43
CA GLU A 125 -6.00 -16.74 -9.02
C GLU A 125 -6.35 -15.31 -8.62
N LEU A 126 -7.14 -15.17 -7.56
CA LEU A 126 -7.47 -13.88 -6.96
C LEU A 126 -6.98 -13.84 -5.52
N THR A 127 -6.15 -12.86 -5.20
CA THR A 127 -5.72 -12.59 -3.82
C THR A 127 -6.23 -11.21 -3.41
N LYS A 128 -6.96 -11.14 -2.29
CA LYS A 128 -7.36 -9.87 -1.66
C LYS A 128 -6.65 -9.71 -0.32
N LYS A 129 -6.18 -8.49 -0.06
CA LYS A 129 -5.47 -8.10 1.17
C LYS A 129 -6.14 -6.87 1.74
N ASP A 130 -6.42 -6.88 3.03
CA ASP A 130 -6.97 -5.73 3.76
C ASP A 130 -6.05 -5.44 4.95
N THR A 131 -5.50 -4.25 4.98
CA THR A 131 -4.57 -3.81 6.00
C THR A 131 -5.08 -2.51 6.60
N ASN A 132 -5.28 -2.50 7.90
CA ASN A 132 -5.80 -1.33 8.61
C ASN A 132 -4.84 -0.94 9.75
N TYR A 133 -4.47 0.34 9.77
CA TYR A 133 -3.67 0.96 10.82
C TYR A 133 -4.52 1.98 11.55
N TYR A 134 -4.50 1.91 12.89
CA TYR A 134 -5.18 2.84 13.77
C TYR A 134 -4.14 3.41 14.75
N ASN A 135 -3.95 4.71 14.74
CA ASN A 135 -3.06 5.40 15.65
C ASN A 135 -3.84 6.47 16.40
N TYR A 136 -3.72 6.45 17.72
CA TYR A 136 -4.30 7.45 18.62
C TYR A 136 -3.19 8.07 19.44
N ILE A 137 -3.18 9.38 19.51
CA ILE A 137 -2.26 10.12 20.37
C ILE A 137 -3.09 11.13 21.15
N TRP A 138 -2.94 11.10 22.47
CA TRP A 138 -3.56 12.06 23.36
C TRP A 138 -2.49 12.74 24.20
N ASP A 139 -2.27 14.03 23.95
CA ASP A 139 -1.28 14.85 24.62
C ASP A 139 -1.96 15.86 25.54
N ASN A 140 -1.41 16.01 26.72
CA ASN A 140 -1.84 16.99 27.71
C ASN A 140 -0.62 17.73 28.22
N ILE A 141 -0.61 19.05 28.08
CA ILE A 141 0.52 19.89 28.44
C ILE A 141 0.02 21.00 29.35
N LEU A 142 0.61 21.09 30.52
CA LEU A 142 0.42 22.18 31.46
C LEU A 142 1.69 23.05 31.49
N THR A 143 1.56 24.32 31.18
CA THR A 143 2.67 25.26 31.13
C THR A 143 2.44 26.38 32.12
N TYR A 144 3.40 26.60 33.02
CA TYR A 144 3.40 27.70 33.99
C TYR A 144 4.55 28.63 33.70
N ASN A 145 4.24 29.93 33.59
CA ASN A 145 5.24 31.01 33.45
C ASN A 145 4.94 32.09 34.46
N ASN A 146 5.94 32.58 35.14
CA ASN A 146 5.80 33.70 36.05
C ASN A 146 7.07 34.52 36.13
N GLN A 147 6.90 35.79 36.37
CA GLN A 147 8.02 36.74 36.57
C GLN A 147 7.96 37.33 37.97
N TRP A 148 9.09 37.24 38.69
CA TRP A 148 9.26 37.85 40.01
C TRP A 148 10.44 38.84 39.94
N GLY A 149 10.12 40.09 39.85
CA GLY A 149 11.15 41.14 39.66
C GLY A 149 11.94 40.94 38.36
N LYS A 150 13.22 40.64 38.48
CA LYS A 150 14.12 40.39 37.34
C LYS A 150 14.23 38.90 36.98
N HIS A 151 13.57 38.01 37.71
CA HIS A 151 13.65 36.56 37.50
C HIS A 151 12.42 36.06 36.75
N ASN A 152 12.66 35.31 35.66
CA ASN A 152 11.65 34.61 34.91
C ASN A 152 11.71 33.12 35.24
N PHE A 153 10.57 32.54 35.63
CA PHE A 153 10.43 31.14 35.93
C PHE A 153 9.43 30.51 34.94
N GLY A 154 9.85 29.41 34.27
CA GLY A 154 9.01 28.59 33.41
C GLY A 154 9.07 27.13 33.82
N ALA A 155 7.91 26.47 33.90
CA ALA A 155 7.80 25.07 34.17
C ALA A 155 6.75 24.44 33.22
N MET A 156 6.99 23.19 32.80
CA MET A 156 6.09 22.44 31.94
C MET A 156 5.95 21.04 32.49
N LEU A 157 4.69 20.56 32.51
CA LEU A 157 4.34 19.17 32.79
C LEU A 157 3.58 18.63 31.58
N GLY A 158 4.02 17.50 31.07
CA GLY A 158 3.39 16.82 29.92
C GLY A 158 2.99 15.38 30.25
N TYR A 159 1.85 14.99 29.76
CA TYR A 159 1.40 13.60 29.71
C TYR A 159 0.99 13.25 28.29
N SER A 160 1.54 12.16 27.74
CA SER A 160 1.21 11.66 26.41
C SER A 160 0.85 10.19 26.49
N MET A 161 -0.25 9.83 25.82
CA MET A 161 -0.66 8.45 25.61
C MET A 161 -0.73 8.18 24.13
N ARG A 162 -0.12 7.07 23.71
CA ARG A 162 -0.16 6.61 22.33
C ARG A 162 -0.64 5.16 22.28
N GLN A 163 -1.57 4.90 21.37
CA GLN A 163 -2.02 3.54 21.05
C GLN A 163 -1.92 3.32 19.54
N GLN A 164 -1.35 2.18 19.17
CA GLN A 164 -1.28 1.73 17.78
C GLN A 164 -1.95 0.37 17.69
N GLN A 165 -2.79 0.20 16.66
CA GLN A 165 -3.42 -1.06 16.34
C GLN A 165 -3.21 -1.35 14.86
N TYR A 166 -2.79 -2.57 14.57
CA TYR A 166 -2.63 -3.11 13.22
C TYR A 166 -3.58 -4.29 13.06
N ARG A 167 -4.32 -4.29 11.94
CA ARG A 167 -5.16 -5.42 11.54
C ARG A 167 -4.83 -5.77 10.10
N TYR A 168 -4.62 -7.04 9.87
CA TYR A 168 -4.33 -7.58 8.55
C TYR A 168 -5.20 -8.81 8.31
N MET A 169 -5.80 -8.85 7.12
CA MET A 169 -6.54 -9.98 6.61
C MET A 169 -6.17 -10.19 5.15
N TRP A 170 -6.06 -11.43 4.73
CA TRP A 170 -5.91 -11.79 3.33
C TRP A 170 -6.69 -13.05 3.02
N GLY A 171 -7.09 -13.18 1.77
CA GLY A 171 -7.75 -14.36 1.25
C GLY A 171 -7.32 -14.62 -0.18
N LYS A 172 -7.30 -15.88 -0.56
CA LYS A 172 -6.95 -16.36 -1.89
C LYS A 172 -8.04 -17.28 -2.40
N ALA A 173 -8.47 -17.07 -3.64
CA ALA A 173 -9.40 -17.91 -4.36
C ALA A 173 -8.78 -18.33 -5.69
N ASN A 174 -9.04 -19.58 -6.10
CA ASN A 174 -8.64 -20.10 -7.40
C ASN A 174 -9.88 -20.34 -8.26
N ASN A 175 -9.69 -20.40 -9.58
CA ASN A 175 -10.74 -20.63 -10.56
C ASN A 175 -11.87 -19.58 -10.49
N VAL A 176 -11.48 -18.33 -10.33
CA VAL A 176 -12.40 -17.18 -10.30
C VAL A 176 -12.76 -16.82 -11.75
N PRO A 177 -14.06 -16.71 -12.10
CA PRO A 177 -14.48 -16.30 -13.44
C PRO A 177 -13.93 -14.91 -13.77
N GLU A 178 -13.55 -14.70 -15.03
CA GLU A 178 -13.12 -13.40 -15.52
C GLU A 178 -14.22 -12.34 -15.29
N GLY A 179 -13.83 -11.15 -14.83
CA GLY A 179 -14.76 -10.08 -14.52
C GLY A 179 -15.59 -10.26 -13.23
N LYS A 180 -15.27 -11.28 -12.40
CA LYS A 180 -15.88 -11.50 -11.07
C LYS A 180 -14.88 -11.31 -9.94
N ASP A 181 -13.88 -10.54 -10.20
CA ASP A 181 -12.75 -10.25 -9.33
C ASP A 181 -12.94 -8.98 -8.47
N GLU A 182 -14.09 -8.31 -8.59
CA GLU A 182 -14.50 -7.14 -7.80
C GLU A 182 -14.95 -7.48 -6.37
#